data_d23bc8e429012ea3822de08d5bd1b5af
#
_entry.id   d23bc8e429012ea3822de08d5bd1b5af
#
_cell.length_a   1.000
_cell.length_b   1.000
_cell.length_c   1.000
_cell.angle_alpha   90.00
_cell.angle_beta   90.00
_cell.angle_gamma   90.00
#
_symmetry.space_group_name_H-M   'P 1'
#
loop_
_entity.id
_entity.type
_entity.pdbx_description
1 polymer ?
#
loop_
_entity_poly.entity_id
_entity_poly.type
_entity_poly.pdbx_seq_one_letter_code
_entity_poly.pdbx_strand_id
1 'polypeptide(L)'
;PLLTDSGVTSAILDLGGNLTALGTRPDGTPWRIGVKDPRNTETYFCILSLSDKTCSTSGSYERKFEVDGTTYHHILDPATGYPAESGLLSVTAVSSDGMLADGLSTACYVMGAEQSVRLWREHGLEGAGFDLVLVREDGSVWITEGLEDGLDFRGEEAGYTYEIIRR
;
A
#
# COMPACT_ATOMS: atom_id res chain seq x y z
N PRO A 1 1.69 -20.23 7.07
CA PRO A 1 1.89 -21.67 7.43
C PRO A 1 1.09 -22.07 8.67
N LEU A 2 1.29 -21.47 9.86
CA LEU A 2 0.64 -21.91 11.12
C LEU A 2 -0.89 -22.02 11.02
N LEU A 3 -1.56 -21.04 10.45
CA LEU A 3 -3.02 -21.05 10.32
C LEU A 3 -3.49 -22.10 9.30
N THR A 4 -2.85 -22.14 8.14
CA THR A 4 -3.17 -23.13 7.09
C THR A 4 -2.88 -24.55 7.55
N ASP A 5 -1.76 -24.77 8.25
CA ASP A 5 -1.41 -26.07 8.84
C ASP A 5 -2.40 -26.50 9.93
N SER A 6 -3.06 -25.52 10.57
CA SER A 6 -4.15 -25.74 11.55
C SER A 6 -5.53 -25.86 10.91
N GLY A 7 -5.64 -25.90 9.58
CA GLY A 7 -6.89 -26.06 8.85
C GLY A 7 -7.68 -24.77 8.62
N VAL A 8 -7.11 -23.58 8.93
CA VAL A 8 -7.77 -22.30 8.65
C VAL A 8 -7.63 -21.99 7.16
N THR A 9 -8.74 -21.85 6.47
CA THR A 9 -8.79 -21.57 5.03
C THR A 9 -9.30 -20.17 4.67
N SER A 10 -9.80 -19.43 5.67
CA SER A 10 -10.41 -18.10 5.48
C SER A 10 -10.15 -17.25 6.71
N ALA A 11 -9.38 -16.17 6.58
CA ALA A 11 -9.09 -15.25 7.68
C ALA A 11 -8.57 -13.89 7.16
N ILE A 12 -8.75 -12.85 7.96
CA ILE A 12 -7.97 -11.63 7.88
C ILE A 12 -7.10 -11.53 9.13
N LEU A 13 -5.81 -11.25 8.93
CA LEU A 13 -4.90 -10.91 10.01
C LEU A 13 -4.53 -9.43 9.85
N ASP A 14 -4.72 -8.66 10.93
CA ASP A 14 -4.24 -7.29 11.05
C ASP A 14 -3.09 -7.25 12.06
N LEU A 15 -1.91 -6.94 11.58
CA LEU A 15 -0.69 -6.86 12.37
C LEU A 15 -0.16 -5.41 12.42
N GLY A 16 -1.07 -4.46 12.73
CA GLY A 16 -0.70 -3.07 12.90
C GLY A 16 -0.41 -2.34 11.58
N GLY A 17 -1.32 -2.47 10.61
CA GLY A 17 -1.20 -1.85 9.28
C GLY A 17 -0.77 -2.82 8.17
N ASN A 18 -0.28 -4.01 8.55
CA ASN A 18 -0.04 -5.13 7.63
C ASN A 18 -1.23 -6.08 7.65
N LEU A 19 -2.07 -5.99 6.63
CA LEU A 19 -3.29 -6.79 6.50
C LEU A 19 -3.04 -7.98 5.57
N THR A 20 -3.17 -9.20 6.09
CA THR A 20 -3.10 -10.42 5.28
C THR A 20 -4.50 -11.02 5.10
N ALA A 21 -4.94 -11.14 3.86
CA ALA A 21 -6.14 -11.86 3.45
C ALA A 21 -5.76 -13.31 3.12
N LEU A 22 -6.17 -14.25 3.97
CA LEU A 22 -6.01 -15.68 3.74
C LEU A 22 -7.28 -16.23 3.10
N GLY A 23 -7.13 -16.88 1.94
CA GLY A 23 -8.23 -17.44 1.17
C GLY A 23 -9.27 -16.38 0.77
N THR A 24 -10.52 -16.81 0.70
CA THR A 24 -11.67 -15.96 0.40
C THR A 24 -12.60 -15.83 1.61
N ARG A 25 -13.54 -14.92 1.54
CA ARG A 25 -14.66 -14.83 2.49
C ARG A 25 -15.49 -16.11 2.48
N PRO A 26 -16.30 -16.39 3.52
CA PRO A 26 -17.16 -17.58 3.57
C PRO A 26 -18.16 -17.70 2.40
N ASP A 27 -18.51 -16.59 1.75
CA ASP A 27 -19.37 -16.55 0.57
C ASP A 27 -18.62 -16.82 -0.76
N GLY A 28 -17.31 -17.11 -0.69
CA GLY A 28 -16.45 -17.37 -1.85
C GLY A 28 -15.93 -16.12 -2.55
N THR A 29 -16.28 -14.91 -2.09
CA THR A 29 -15.79 -13.65 -2.68
C THR A 29 -14.43 -13.24 -2.07
N PRO A 30 -13.61 -12.45 -2.79
CA PRO A 30 -12.39 -11.88 -2.22
C PRO A 30 -12.65 -11.01 -0.99
N TRP A 31 -11.66 -10.90 -0.13
CA TRP A 31 -11.67 -9.97 0.97
C TRP A 31 -11.58 -8.53 0.46
N ARG A 32 -12.36 -7.63 1.06
CA ARG A 32 -12.38 -6.21 0.71
C ARG A 32 -11.56 -5.42 1.72
N ILE A 33 -10.39 -4.96 1.29
CA ILE A 33 -9.41 -4.23 2.12
C ILE A 33 -9.48 -2.74 1.77
N GLY A 34 -9.88 -1.91 2.75
CA GLY A 34 -9.88 -0.46 2.60
C GLY A 34 -8.48 0.12 2.75
N VAL A 35 -8.05 0.92 1.77
CA VAL A 35 -6.82 1.72 1.87
C VAL A 35 -7.18 3.10 2.44
N LYS A 36 -6.61 3.42 3.60
CA LYS A 36 -6.90 4.68 4.31
C LYS A 36 -6.52 5.89 3.49
N ASP A 37 -7.33 6.94 3.59
CA ASP A 37 -7.00 8.25 3.05
C ASP A 37 -5.88 8.90 3.88
N PRO A 38 -4.71 9.19 3.30
CA PRO A 38 -3.61 9.82 4.04
C PRO A 38 -3.92 11.27 4.49
N ARG A 39 -4.94 11.92 3.90
CA ARG A 39 -5.40 13.26 4.30
C ARG A 39 -6.49 13.21 5.36
N ASN A 40 -7.23 12.09 5.43
CA ASN A 40 -8.28 11.86 6.42
C ASN A 40 -8.33 10.38 6.82
N THR A 41 -7.57 10.02 7.85
CA THR A 41 -7.40 8.62 8.29
C THR A 41 -8.66 7.93 8.81
N GLU A 42 -9.77 8.65 8.95
CA GLU A 42 -11.08 8.11 9.31
C GLU A 42 -11.85 7.55 8.10
N THR A 43 -11.33 7.79 6.88
CA THR A 43 -11.95 7.37 5.62
C THR A 43 -11.02 6.51 4.77
N TYR A 44 -11.60 5.88 3.73
CA TYR A 44 -10.87 5.09 2.75
C TYR A 44 -11.07 5.71 1.37
N PHE A 45 -9.99 5.92 0.62
CA PHE A 45 -10.08 6.46 -0.74
C PHE A 45 -10.19 5.37 -1.82
N CYS A 46 -9.84 4.12 -1.50
CA CYS A 46 -10.11 2.98 -2.36
C CYS A 46 -10.28 1.69 -1.55
N ILE A 47 -10.87 0.68 -2.18
CA ILE A 47 -10.98 -0.67 -1.64
C ILE A 47 -10.35 -1.63 -2.65
N LEU A 48 -9.50 -2.53 -2.16
CA LEU A 48 -8.88 -3.59 -2.92
C LEU A 48 -9.55 -4.94 -2.60
N SER A 49 -9.92 -5.69 -3.63
CA SER A 49 -10.44 -7.05 -3.50
C SER A 49 -9.26 -8.03 -3.58
N LEU A 50 -8.90 -8.66 -2.46
CA LEU A 50 -7.70 -9.48 -2.33
C LEU A 50 -8.03 -10.89 -1.81
N SER A 51 -7.28 -11.90 -2.29
CA SER A 51 -7.25 -13.27 -1.78
C SER A 51 -5.81 -13.76 -1.76
N ASP A 52 -5.40 -14.40 -0.67
CA ASP A 52 -4.04 -14.92 -0.46
C ASP A 52 -2.93 -13.87 -0.70
N LYS A 53 -3.22 -12.63 -0.30
CA LYS A 53 -2.28 -11.50 -0.41
C LYS A 53 -2.22 -10.69 0.88
N THR A 54 -1.07 -10.07 1.09
CA THR A 54 -0.83 -9.07 2.12
C THR A 54 -0.81 -7.69 1.50
N CYS A 55 -1.43 -6.74 2.18
CA CYS A 55 -1.46 -5.32 1.88
C CYS A 55 -0.75 -4.59 3.02
N SER A 56 0.35 -3.91 2.73
CA SER A 56 1.11 -3.12 3.69
C SER A 56 1.17 -1.67 3.24
N THR A 57 0.92 -0.74 4.16
CA THR A 57 0.91 0.70 3.85
C THR A 57 1.92 1.45 4.70
N SER A 58 2.77 2.25 4.05
CA SER A 58 3.66 3.22 4.67
C SER A 58 3.21 4.63 4.31
N GLY A 59 3.17 5.54 5.29
CA GLY A 59 2.76 6.93 5.08
C GLY A 59 3.27 7.88 6.16
N SER A 60 3.50 9.13 5.78
CA SER A 60 4.01 10.19 6.67
C SER A 60 3.02 10.60 7.76
N TYR A 61 1.76 10.26 7.61
CA TYR A 61 0.67 10.71 8.50
C TYR A 61 0.58 9.91 9.80
N GLU A 62 1.13 8.68 9.88
CA GLU A 62 0.93 7.78 11.02
C GLU A 62 1.71 8.19 12.27
N ARG A 63 2.97 8.55 12.10
CA ARG A 63 3.87 8.92 13.20
C ARG A 63 4.65 10.15 12.81
N LYS A 64 4.10 11.32 13.15
CA LYS A 64 4.71 12.63 12.85
C LYS A 64 4.62 13.56 14.04
N PHE A 65 5.53 14.51 14.08
CA PHE A 65 5.52 15.66 14.98
C PHE A 65 5.98 16.90 14.22
N GLU A 66 5.68 18.07 14.75
CA GLU A 66 6.03 19.35 14.14
C GLU A 66 6.93 20.15 15.09
N VAL A 67 8.02 20.70 14.55
CA VAL A 67 8.93 21.60 15.26
C VAL A 67 9.23 22.78 14.34
N ASP A 68 8.99 24.02 14.82
CA ASP A 68 9.26 25.27 14.11
C ASP A 68 8.67 25.30 12.68
N GLY A 69 7.45 24.76 12.50
CA GLY A 69 6.74 24.69 11.23
C GLY A 69 7.26 23.61 10.26
N THR A 70 8.20 22.78 10.69
CA THR A 70 8.72 21.64 9.92
C THR A 70 8.11 20.34 10.46
N THR A 71 7.53 19.54 9.58
CA THR A 71 6.97 18.22 9.92
C THR A 71 8.06 17.15 9.82
N TYR A 72 8.22 16.39 10.90
CA TYR A 72 9.10 15.23 10.97
C TYR A 72 8.27 13.97 11.11
N HIS A 73 8.51 12.99 10.25
CA HIS A 73 7.89 11.66 10.30
C HIS A 73 8.95 10.56 10.42
N HIS A 74 8.50 9.36 10.75
CA HIS A 74 9.38 8.23 11.11
C HIS A 74 10.05 7.54 9.92
N ILE A 75 9.63 7.81 8.67
CA ILE A 75 10.23 7.21 7.48
C ILE A 75 11.42 8.07 7.06
N LEU A 76 12.63 7.59 7.33
CA LEU A 76 13.86 8.32 7.08
C LEU A 76 14.50 7.92 5.75
N ASP A 77 15.00 8.91 5.03
CA ASP A 77 15.90 8.66 3.90
C ASP A 77 17.28 8.24 4.43
N PRO A 78 17.75 7.02 4.10
CA PRO A 78 19.04 6.52 4.57
C PRO A 78 20.25 7.31 4.06
N ALA A 79 20.10 8.07 2.98
CA ALA A 79 21.17 8.90 2.45
C ALA A 79 21.38 10.19 3.26
N THR A 80 20.32 10.73 3.85
CA THR A 80 20.35 12.01 4.57
C THR A 80 20.19 11.87 6.09
N GLY A 81 19.51 10.79 6.54
CA GLY A 81 19.10 10.59 7.94
C GLY A 81 17.93 11.48 8.37
N TYR A 82 17.33 12.22 7.45
CA TYR A 82 16.13 13.05 7.66
C TYR A 82 14.88 12.38 7.09
N PRO A 83 13.67 12.86 7.45
CA PRO A 83 12.43 12.40 6.82
C PRO A 83 12.51 12.43 5.29
N ALA A 84 12.03 11.37 4.65
CA ALA A 84 12.05 11.27 3.19
C ALA A 84 11.06 12.26 2.56
N GLU A 85 11.55 13.12 1.67
CA GLU A 85 10.77 14.08 0.90
C GLU A 85 10.57 13.54 -0.54
N SER A 86 9.74 12.52 -0.68
CA SER A 86 9.57 11.78 -1.94
C SER A 86 8.41 12.25 -2.81
N GLY A 87 7.63 13.24 -2.35
CA GLY A 87 6.39 13.70 -3.00
C GLY A 87 5.22 12.74 -2.86
N LEU A 88 5.35 11.73 -1.97
CA LEU A 88 4.30 10.75 -1.68
C LEU A 88 3.68 10.99 -0.29
N LEU A 89 2.36 10.89 -0.21
CA LEU A 89 1.62 10.86 1.06
C LEU A 89 1.60 9.45 1.65
N SER A 90 1.41 8.44 0.81
CA SER A 90 1.44 7.04 1.21
C SER A 90 1.77 6.10 0.05
N VAL A 91 2.26 4.93 0.40
CA VAL A 91 2.46 3.79 -0.50
C VAL A 91 1.83 2.56 0.11
N THR A 92 0.97 1.90 -0.65
CA THR A 92 0.47 0.58 -0.32
C THR A 92 1.09 -0.44 -1.27
N ALA A 93 1.81 -1.42 -0.72
CA ALA A 93 2.34 -2.56 -1.46
C ALA A 93 1.47 -3.79 -1.21
N VAL A 94 1.18 -4.54 -2.27
CA VAL A 94 0.39 -5.77 -2.24
C VAL A 94 1.21 -6.92 -2.80
N SER A 95 1.40 -7.98 -2.02
CA SER A 95 2.16 -9.17 -2.44
C SER A 95 1.58 -10.43 -1.79
N SER A 96 1.89 -11.60 -2.32
CA SER A 96 1.65 -12.86 -1.63
C SER A 96 2.67 -13.14 -0.50
N ASP A 97 3.78 -12.41 -0.47
CA ASP A 97 4.75 -12.40 0.63
C ASP A 97 4.59 -11.14 1.48
N GLY A 98 4.18 -11.32 2.75
CA GLY A 98 3.94 -10.22 3.67
C GLY A 98 5.20 -9.45 4.06
N MET A 99 6.36 -10.11 4.16
CA MET A 99 7.62 -9.41 4.43
C MET A 99 8.04 -8.55 3.24
N LEU A 100 7.84 -9.05 2.03
CA LEU A 100 8.09 -8.28 0.81
C LEU A 100 7.17 -7.06 0.73
N ALA A 101 5.87 -7.23 0.99
CA ALA A 101 4.92 -6.11 1.00
C ALA A 101 5.31 -5.03 2.02
N ASP A 102 5.68 -5.44 3.25
CA ASP A 102 6.10 -4.52 4.31
C ASP A 102 7.36 -3.74 3.93
N GLY A 103 8.41 -4.45 3.49
CA GLY A 103 9.65 -3.80 3.05
C GLY A 103 9.46 -2.88 1.84
N LEU A 104 8.66 -3.30 0.85
CA LEU A 104 8.41 -2.51 -0.35
C LEU A 104 7.60 -1.26 -0.09
N SER A 105 6.60 -1.29 0.81
CA SER A 105 5.81 -0.09 1.13
C SER A 105 6.70 1.05 1.60
N THR A 106 7.66 0.76 2.47
CA THR A 106 8.62 1.74 3.00
C THR A 106 9.68 2.12 1.96
N ALA A 107 10.26 1.15 1.27
CA ALA A 107 11.29 1.41 0.25
C ALA A 107 10.74 2.28 -0.89
N CYS A 108 9.55 1.96 -1.41
CA CYS A 108 8.90 2.74 -2.44
C CYS A 108 8.50 4.15 -1.96
N TYR A 109 8.11 4.29 -0.69
CA TYR A 109 7.87 5.61 -0.12
C TYR A 109 9.14 6.49 -0.18
N VAL A 110 10.30 5.94 0.22
CA VAL A 110 11.58 6.67 0.17
C VAL A 110 12.03 6.97 -1.26
N MET A 111 11.85 6.02 -2.17
CA MET A 111 12.29 6.15 -3.58
C MET A 111 11.43 7.15 -4.39
N GLY A 112 10.18 7.38 -4.01
CA GLY A 112 9.24 8.19 -4.79
C GLY A 112 8.56 7.41 -5.93
N ALA A 113 7.57 8.05 -6.56
CA ALA A 113 6.64 7.37 -7.48
C ALA A 113 7.32 6.78 -8.71
N GLU A 114 8.14 7.58 -9.40
CA GLU A 114 8.76 7.18 -10.66
C GLU A 114 9.74 6.01 -10.52
N GLN A 115 10.54 6.01 -9.45
CA GLN A 115 11.48 4.90 -9.18
C GLN A 115 10.74 3.64 -8.73
N SER A 116 9.67 3.79 -7.96
CA SER A 116 8.80 2.69 -7.53
C SER A 116 8.13 2.00 -8.72
N VAL A 117 7.63 2.79 -9.69
CA VAL A 117 7.06 2.25 -10.93
C VAL A 117 8.13 1.53 -11.77
N ARG A 118 9.36 2.08 -11.84
CA ARG A 118 10.47 1.40 -12.53
C ARG A 118 10.78 0.05 -11.88
N LEU A 119 10.94 0.02 -10.55
CA LEU A 119 11.17 -1.20 -9.79
C LEU A 119 10.05 -2.23 -10.05
N TRP A 120 8.79 -1.79 -10.02
CA TRP A 120 7.65 -2.66 -10.29
C TRP A 120 7.67 -3.21 -11.74
N ARG A 121 8.01 -2.40 -12.74
CA ARG A 121 8.13 -2.86 -14.13
C ARG A 121 9.21 -3.90 -14.32
N GLU A 122 10.34 -3.74 -13.63
CA GLU A 122 11.49 -4.65 -13.73
C GLU A 122 11.27 -5.94 -12.94
N HIS A 123 10.69 -5.88 -11.74
CA HIS A 123 10.67 -6.99 -10.78
C HIS A 123 9.29 -7.40 -10.26
N GLY A 124 8.23 -6.67 -10.60
CA GLY A 124 6.89 -6.89 -10.02
C GLY A 124 6.25 -8.25 -10.31
N LEU A 125 6.80 -9.03 -11.24
CA LEU A 125 6.37 -10.42 -11.52
C LEU A 125 7.32 -11.48 -10.98
N GLU A 126 8.44 -11.09 -10.38
CA GLU A 126 9.45 -12.03 -9.86
C GLU A 126 9.03 -12.60 -8.50
N GLY A 127 9.31 -13.86 -8.30
CA GLY A 127 9.02 -14.54 -7.03
C GLY A 127 7.57 -14.47 -6.61
N ALA A 128 7.29 -13.84 -5.46
CA ALA A 128 5.94 -13.63 -4.95
C ALA A 128 5.15 -12.54 -5.71
N GLY A 129 5.83 -11.77 -6.55
CA GLY A 129 5.28 -10.63 -7.24
C GLY A 129 4.81 -9.51 -6.30
N PHE A 130 4.61 -8.32 -6.83
CA PHE A 130 4.01 -7.23 -6.07
C PHE A 130 3.31 -6.21 -6.97
N ASP A 131 2.35 -5.50 -6.38
CA ASP A 131 1.65 -4.37 -6.96
C ASP A 131 1.64 -3.19 -5.99
N LEU A 132 1.38 -1.98 -6.50
CA LEU A 132 1.51 -0.74 -5.75
C LEU A 132 0.28 0.16 -5.91
N VAL A 133 -0.05 0.87 -4.82
CA VAL A 133 -0.89 2.07 -4.84
C VAL A 133 -0.03 3.21 -4.28
N LEU A 134 0.22 4.23 -5.08
CA LEU A 134 1.09 5.37 -4.77
C LEU A 134 0.23 6.63 -4.69
N VAL A 135 0.05 7.21 -3.51
CA VAL A 135 -0.70 8.44 -3.31
C VAL A 135 0.26 9.62 -3.27
N ARG A 136 0.14 10.52 -4.25
CA ARG A 136 1.03 11.68 -4.40
C ARG A 136 0.47 12.91 -3.70
N GLU A 137 1.35 13.83 -3.35
CA GLU A 137 0.98 15.10 -2.68
C GLU A 137 0.07 15.98 -3.54
N ASP A 138 0.19 15.91 -4.88
CA ASP A 138 -0.65 16.64 -5.82
C ASP A 138 -2.08 16.10 -5.93
N GLY A 139 -2.40 14.99 -5.26
CA GLY A 139 -3.70 14.33 -5.29
C GLY A 139 -3.85 13.29 -6.39
N SER A 140 -2.85 13.07 -7.21
CA SER A 140 -2.86 11.95 -8.15
C SER A 140 -2.52 10.63 -7.45
N VAL A 141 -3.16 9.54 -7.86
CA VAL A 141 -2.95 8.20 -7.35
C VAL A 141 -2.54 7.29 -8.49
N TRP A 142 -1.36 6.71 -8.40
CA TRP A 142 -0.89 5.73 -9.37
C TRP A 142 -1.12 4.32 -8.83
N ILE A 143 -1.78 3.49 -9.63
CA ILE A 143 -2.15 2.13 -9.26
C ILE A 143 -1.62 1.18 -10.33
N THR A 144 -0.84 0.18 -9.96
CA THR A 144 -0.33 -0.78 -10.93
C THR A 144 -1.42 -1.72 -11.44
N GLU A 145 -1.33 -2.13 -12.70
CA GLU A 145 -2.38 -2.85 -13.44
C GLU A 145 -2.82 -4.17 -12.77
N GLY A 146 -1.96 -4.81 -11.98
CA GLY A 146 -2.32 -6.04 -11.27
C GLY A 146 -3.39 -5.87 -10.19
N LEU A 147 -3.75 -4.64 -9.84
CA LEU A 147 -4.83 -4.33 -8.90
C LEU A 147 -6.13 -3.86 -9.58
N GLU A 148 -6.11 -3.62 -10.90
CA GLU A 148 -7.22 -2.99 -11.64
C GLU A 148 -8.54 -3.75 -11.48
N ASP A 149 -8.54 -5.07 -11.67
CA ASP A 149 -9.74 -5.91 -11.62
C ASP A 149 -10.42 -5.94 -10.23
N GLY A 150 -9.64 -5.71 -9.18
CA GLY A 150 -10.09 -5.72 -7.79
C GLY A 150 -10.32 -4.34 -7.17
N LEU A 151 -10.13 -3.27 -7.95
CA LEU A 151 -10.18 -1.88 -7.47
C LEU A 151 -11.61 -1.34 -7.42
N ASP A 152 -11.98 -0.78 -6.27
CA ASP A 152 -13.15 0.08 -6.07
C ASP A 152 -12.64 1.45 -5.60
N PHE A 153 -12.42 2.38 -6.56
CA PHE A 153 -11.90 3.72 -6.26
C PHE A 153 -13.03 4.64 -5.79
N ARG A 154 -12.78 5.37 -4.71
CA ARG A 154 -13.75 6.24 -4.02
C ARG A 154 -13.18 7.62 -3.70
N GLY A 155 -11.98 7.90 -4.17
CA GLY A 155 -11.25 9.12 -3.82
C GLY A 155 -11.69 10.38 -4.54
N GLU A 156 -12.60 10.30 -5.53
CA GLU A 156 -13.00 11.45 -6.36
C GLU A 156 -13.62 12.58 -5.53
N GLU A 157 -14.49 12.25 -4.58
CA GLU A 157 -15.12 13.25 -3.69
C GLU A 157 -14.10 13.94 -2.75
N ALA A 158 -13.00 13.25 -2.45
CA ALA A 158 -11.88 13.79 -1.68
C ALA A 158 -10.85 14.55 -2.55
N GLY A 159 -11.13 14.70 -3.85
CA GLY A 159 -10.28 15.42 -4.79
C GLY A 159 -9.10 14.61 -5.33
N TYR A 160 -9.12 13.30 -5.21
CA TYR A 160 -8.13 12.43 -5.84
C TYR A 160 -8.52 12.10 -7.28
N THR A 161 -7.49 11.96 -8.13
CA THR A 161 -7.60 11.33 -9.45
C THR A 161 -6.72 10.10 -9.47
N TYR A 162 -7.05 9.08 -10.30
CA TYR A 162 -6.19 7.92 -10.40
C TYR A 162 -5.83 7.56 -11.85
N GLU A 163 -4.70 6.89 -11.98
CA GLU A 163 -4.19 6.35 -13.24
C GLU A 163 -3.73 4.91 -13.04
N ILE A 164 -4.11 4.02 -13.97
CA ILE A 164 -3.60 2.66 -14.00
C ILE A 164 -2.27 2.64 -14.74
N ILE A 165 -1.21 2.33 -14.00
CA ILE A 165 0.16 2.23 -14.52
C ILE A 165 0.35 0.84 -15.13
N ARG A 166 0.72 0.81 -16.40
CA ARG A 166 0.94 -0.41 -17.16
C ARG A 166 2.44 -0.69 -17.37
N ARG A 167 2.77 -1.94 -17.67
CA ARG A 167 4.13 -2.37 -18.02
C ARG A 167 4.55 -1.86 -19.39
#